data_b11ae0598588eee1c501fe8dc98b730b
#
_entry.id   b11ae0598588eee1c501fe8dc98b730b
#
_cell.length_a   1.000
_cell.length_b   1.000
_cell.length_c   1.000
_cell.angle_alpha   90.00
_cell.angle_beta   90.00
_cell.angle_gamma   90.00
#
_symmetry.space_group_name_H-M   'P 1'
#
loop_
_entity.id
_entity.type
_entity.pdbx_description
1 polymer ?
#
loop_
_entity_poly.entity_id
_entity_poly.type
_entity_poly.pdbx_seq_one_letter_code
_entity_poly.pdbx_strand_id
1 'polypeptide(L)'
;MKAKMDKRKRFLMWSILLIAMVQMPNLALSPSINQINTVVFPDKGLSTIQTVMQIPNLISPFITITMAWLISRGLVTKRVSIIGGLFLVAATGALALIFNTQFWHLILLSCCLGLGLSGYISTASSLIVDNFNEGERQMISGFQTSFINGGGIIMSLCGGLLGTLMWYGGYMMLLLALPVAIIALFAIPKIPRQRKTEDGKNIGSARLHSDVFMYGAFIFVFMLVYNVIGSNLSTHLSGMGNSAVSGYATAIQMCGGVVCGLFFGRLSRRIGDYTTVLSFLVIFIGMTLLSLFPNSMAVTCVAVFIAGMGMSLMLPQCMFSVSKVVTPRTSALATSITSCICPSFGGFFSAMVFTNITTKLFGPSTVMRYRFVSFVALACAVIVFAIVTYRKNRKKEEIPAA
;
A
#
# COMPACT_ATOMS: atom_id res chain seq x y z
N MET A 1 0.93 13.94 -34.13
CA MET A 1 0.34 12.63 -34.58
C MET A 1 0.37 11.65 -33.41
N LYS A 2 -0.79 11.28 -32.81
CA LYS A 2 -0.87 10.19 -31.83
C LYS A 2 -0.71 8.88 -32.59
N ALA A 3 0.46 8.27 -32.56
CA ALA A 3 0.68 6.94 -33.12
C ALA A 3 -0.34 5.98 -32.47
N LYS A 4 -1.16 5.36 -33.29
CA LYS A 4 -2.20 4.42 -32.86
C LYS A 4 -1.48 3.20 -32.24
N MET A 5 -1.59 3.03 -30.93
CA MET A 5 -0.95 1.96 -30.20
C MET A 5 -1.39 0.59 -30.77
N ASP A 6 -0.44 -0.28 -31.06
CA ASP A 6 -0.67 -1.61 -31.62
C ASP A 6 -1.64 -2.43 -30.75
N LYS A 7 -2.51 -3.24 -31.38
CA LYS A 7 -3.52 -4.06 -30.69
C LYS A 7 -2.92 -4.91 -29.57
N ARG A 8 -1.72 -5.48 -29.79
CA ARG A 8 -1.00 -6.31 -28.83
C ARG A 8 -0.51 -5.50 -27.63
N LYS A 9 0.04 -4.30 -27.86
CA LYS A 9 0.44 -3.37 -26.77
C LYS A 9 -0.75 -2.90 -25.97
N ARG A 10 -1.89 -2.63 -26.63
CA ARG A 10 -3.13 -2.23 -25.95
C ARG A 10 -3.66 -3.36 -25.05
N PHE A 11 -3.62 -4.59 -25.52
CA PHE A 11 -4.05 -5.76 -24.71
C PHE A 11 -3.14 -5.96 -23.50
N LEU A 12 -1.81 -5.80 -23.66
CA LEU A 12 -0.86 -5.83 -22.54
C LEU A 12 -1.13 -4.70 -21.54
N MET A 13 -1.40 -3.48 -22.00
CA MET A 13 -1.76 -2.33 -21.14
C MET A 13 -2.99 -2.66 -20.28
N TRP A 14 -4.08 -3.14 -20.89
CA TRP A 14 -5.29 -3.50 -20.16
C TRP A 14 -5.04 -4.62 -19.14
N SER A 15 -4.23 -5.61 -19.48
CA SER A 15 -3.83 -6.66 -18.54
C SER A 15 -3.08 -6.09 -17.33
N ILE A 16 -2.13 -5.19 -17.53
CA ILE A 16 -1.41 -4.52 -16.44
C ILE A 16 -2.36 -3.70 -15.55
N LEU A 17 -3.33 -3.01 -16.15
CA LEU A 17 -4.34 -2.25 -15.41
C LEU A 17 -5.27 -3.15 -14.60
N LEU A 18 -5.69 -4.30 -15.15
CA LEU A 18 -6.47 -5.31 -14.41
C LEU A 18 -5.67 -5.92 -13.25
N ILE A 19 -4.38 -6.20 -13.46
CA ILE A 19 -3.48 -6.63 -12.38
C ILE A 19 -3.41 -5.56 -11.27
N ALA A 20 -3.41 -4.27 -11.64
CA ALA A 20 -3.41 -3.18 -10.68
C ALA A 20 -4.67 -3.14 -9.79
N MET A 21 -5.84 -3.53 -10.32
CA MET A 21 -7.09 -3.61 -9.54
C MET A 21 -7.02 -4.61 -8.37
N VAL A 22 -6.23 -5.66 -8.48
CA VAL A 22 -6.10 -6.70 -7.44
C VAL A 22 -4.87 -6.52 -6.56
N GLN A 23 -4.27 -5.32 -6.53
CA GLN A 23 -3.06 -5.04 -5.73
C GLN A 23 -3.32 -4.76 -4.25
N MET A 24 -4.57 -4.46 -3.85
CA MET A 24 -4.92 -4.13 -2.47
C MET A 24 -5.93 -5.11 -1.84
N PRO A 25 -5.67 -6.44 -1.85
CA PRO A 25 -6.62 -7.43 -1.35
C PRO A 25 -6.86 -7.33 0.17
N ASN A 26 -5.91 -6.78 0.93
CA ASN A 26 -6.07 -6.54 2.36
C ASN A 26 -7.28 -5.65 2.68
N LEU A 27 -7.72 -4.79 1.73
CA LEU A 27 -8.90 -3.96 1.90
C LEU A 27 -10.21 -4.77 1.91
N ALA A 28 -10.22 -5.95 1.29
CA ALA A 28 -11.37 -6.86 1.38
C ALA A 28 -11.47 -7.54 2.75
N LEU A 29 -10.35 -7.71 3.45
CA LEU A 29 -10.27 -8.40 4.74
C LEU A 29 -10.45 -7.45 5.92
N SER A 30 -10.02 -6.21 5.77
CA SER A 30 -10.04 -5.18 6.82
C SER A 30 -11.43 -4.99 7.47
N PRO A 31 -12.56 -5.01 6.76
CA PRO A 31 -13.89 -4.88 7.34
C PRO A 31 -14.26 -5.99 8.34
N SER A 32 -13.70 -7.19 8.19
CA SER A 32 -14.01 -8.34 9.04
C SER A 32 -13.13 -8.48 10.30
N ILE A 33 -12.14 -7.60 10.49
CA ILE A 33 -11.18 -7.70 11.62
C ILE A 33 -11.89 -7.78 12.98
N ASN A 34 -12.89 -6.93 13.20
CA ASN A 34 -13.63 -6.94 14.46
C ASN A 34 -14.38 -8.27 14.66
N GLN A 35 -15.06 -8.78 13.64
CA GLN A 35 -15.79 -10.04 13.68
C GLN A 35 -14.86 -11.22 13.97
N ILE A 36 -13.67 -11.24 13.33
CA ILE A 36 -12.64 -12.25 13.57
C ILE A 36 -12.21 -12.23 15.05
N ASN A 37 -12.02 -11.03 15.64
CA ASN A 37 -11.59 -10.89 17.01
C ASN A 37 -12.67 -11.23 18.03
N THR A 38 -13.93 -10.84 17.80
CA THR A 38 -14.99 -10.98 18.82
C THR A 38 -15.77 -12.27 18.72
N VAL A 39 -15.91 -12.84 17.51
CA VAL A 39 -16.76 -14.01 17.27
C VAL A 39 -15.92 -15.26 17.02
N VAL A 40 -14.85 -15.18 16.23
CA VAL A 40 -14.12 -16.36 15.77
C VAL A 40 -13.00 -16.74 16.74
N PHE A 41 -12.22 -15.77 17.18
CA PHE A 41 -11.07 -15.98 18.09
C PHE A 41 -11.12 -14.98 19.27
N PRO A 42 -12.14 -15.06 20.15
CA PRO A 42 -12.28 -14.12 21.28
C PRO A 42 -11.13 -14.22 22.29
N ASP A 43 -10.48 -15.38 22.37
CA ASP A 43 -9.33 -15.63 23.25
C ASP A 43 -8.06 -14.90 22.80
N LYS A 44 -8.03 -14.40 21.55
CA LYS A 44 -6.89 -13.70 21.00
C LYS A 44 -7.11 -12.20 21.12
N GLY A 45 -6.09 -11.49 21.58
CA GLY A 45 -6.16 -10.02 21.65
C GLY A 45 -6.29 -9.38 20.26
N LEU A 46 -7.01 -8.25 20.18
CA LEU A 46 -7.20 -7.49 18.93
C LEU A 46 -5.88 -7.20 18.22
N SER A 47 -4.83 -6.81 18.96
CA SER A 47 -3.49 -6.58 18.41
C SER A 47 -2.92 -7.80 17.70
N THR A 48 -3.17 -9.02 18.23
CA THR A 48 -2.71 -10.26 17.62
C THR A 48 -3.38 -10.51 16.28
N ILE A 49 -4.71 -10.35 16.23
CA ILE A 49 -5.47 -10.49 14.96
C ILE A 49 -5.01 -9.47 13.94
N GLN A 50 -4.88 -8.19 14.34
CA GLN A 50 -4.39 -7.13 13.46
C GLN A 50 -2.97 -7.41 12.95
N THR A 51 -2.08 -7.91 13.81
CA THR A 51 -0.70 -8.26 13.44
C THR A 51 -0.68 -9.39 12.41
N VAL A 52 -1.47 -10.44 12.62
CA VAL A 52 -1.58 -11.55 11.67
C VAL A 52 -2.09 -11.08 10.31
N MET A 53 -3.09 -10.19 10.28
CA MET A 53 -3.60 -9.60 9.04
C MET A 53 -2.56 -8.72 8.32
N GLN A 54 -1.53 -8.25 9.02
CA GLN A 54 -0.43 -7.45 8.45
C GLN A 54 0.81 -8.30 8.07
N ILE A 55 0.80 -9.61 8.29
CA ILE A 55 1.90 -10.52 7.87
C ILE A 55 2.25 -10.37 6.37
N PRO A 56 1.30 -10.18 5.43
CA PRO A 56 1.64 -9.91 4.04
C PRO A 56 2.61 -8.74 3.85
N ASN A 57 2.46 -7.67 4.64
CA ASN A 57 3.36 -6.52 4.61
C ASN A 57 4.76 -6.83 5.16
N LEU A 58 4.87 -7.76 6.11
CA LEU A 58 6.16 -8.22 6.62
C LEU A 58 6.92 -9.06 5.57
N ILE A 59 6.22 -9.98 4.91
CA ILE A 59 6.82 -10.94 3.97
C ILE A 59 7.17 -10.26 2.63
N SER A 60 6.33 -9.34 2.18
CA SER A 60 6.40 -8.73 0.85
C SER A 60 7.78 -8.16 0.49
N PRO A 61 8.49 -7.39 1.33
CA PRO A 61 9.81 -6.85 0.98
C PRO A 61 10.85 -7.93 0.67
N PHE A 62 10.90 -8.98 1.50
CA PHE A 62 11.87 -10.06 1.35
C PHE A 62 11.65 -10.85 0.06
N ILE A 63 10.39 -11.20 -0.19
CA ILE A 63 10.03 -11.97 -1.38
C ILE A 63 10.20 -11.12 -2.65
N THR A 64 9.85 -9.84 -2.61
CA THR A 64 10.04 -8.93 -3.76
C THR A 64 11.51 -8.83 -4.16
N ILE A 65 12.42 -8.69 -3.18
CA ILE A 65 13.87 -8.65 -3.43
C ILE A 65 14.34 -10.00 -3.99
N THR A 66 13.92 -11.10 -3.39
CA THR A 66 14.26 -12.46 -3.84
C THR A 66 13.77 -12.72 -5.27
N MET A 67 12.54 -12.34 -5.59
CA MET A 67 11.97 -12.48 -6.93
C MET A 67 12.70 -11.59 -7.95
N ALA A 68 13.04 -10.36 -7.60
CA ALA A 68 13.84 -9.49 -8.45
C ALA A 68 15.23 -10.11 -8.75
N TRP A 69 15.87 -10.72 -7.76
CA TRP A 69 17.14 -11.43 -7.92
C TRP A 69 17.00 -12.69 -8.79
N LEU A 70 15.95 -13.50 -8.58
CA LEU A 70 15.69 -14.69 -9.43
C LEU A 70 15.43 -14.31 -10.89
N ILE A 71 14.68 -13.22 -11.11
CA ILE A 71 14.41 -12.70 -12.46
C ILE A 71 15.69 -12.17 -13.11
N SER A 72 16.53 -11.43 -12.37
CA SER A 72 17.79 -10.90 -12.90
C SER A 72 18.77 -12.00 -13.32
N ARG A 73 18.79 -13.13 -12.61
CA ARG A 73 19.57 -14.32 -12.97
C ARG A 73 18.94 -15.19 -14.06
N GLY A 74 17.76 -14.83 -14.55
CA GLY A 74 17.05 -15.59 -15.58
C GLY A 74 16.51 -16.95 -15.08
N LEU A 75 16.47 -17.20 -13.76
CA LEU A 75 15.91 -18.43 -13.19
C LEU A 75 14.39 -18.43 -13.29
N VAL A 76 13.75 -17.26 -13.11
CA VAL A 76 12.31 -17.06 -13.22
C VAL A 76 12.05 -15.96 -14.26
N THR A 77 11.04 -16.15 -15.12
CA THR A 77 10.61 -15.11 -16.06
C THR A 77 9.59 -14.19 -15.40
N LYS A 78 9.55 -12.90 -15.81
CA LYS A 78 8.54 -11.94 -15.32
C LYS A 78 7.10 -12.46 -15.47
N ARG A 79 6.83 -13.17 -16.56
CA ARG A 79 5.54 -13.81 -16.83
C ARG A 79 5.20 -14.86 -15.77
N VAL A 80 6.11 -15.77 -15.45
CA VAL A 80 5.91 -16.82 -14.43
C VAL A 80 5.71 -16.20 -13.06
N SER A 81 6.48 -15.17 -12.70
CA SER A 81 6.33 -14.45 -11.43
C SER A 81 4.95 -13.83 -11.28
N ILE A 82 4.45 -13.13 -12.31
CA ILE A 82 3.14 -12.47 -12.27
C ILE A 82 2.02 -13.50 -12.20
N ILE A 83 2.02 -14.46 -13.10
CA ILE A 83 0.94 -15.47 -13.18
C ILE A 83 0.94 -16.34 -11.94
N GLY A 84 2.10 -16.80 -11.48
CA GLY A 84 2.24 -17.60 -10.26
C GLY A 84 1.77 -16.84 -9.02
N GLY A 85 2.13 -15.55 -8.91
CA GLY A 85 1.67 -14.69 -7.82
C GLY A 85 0.16 -14.50 -7.80
N LEU A 86 -0.47 -14.25 -8.96
CA LEU A 86 -1.92 -14.12 -9.08
C LEU A 86 -2.65 -15.44 -8.77
N PHE A 87 -2.14 -16.57 -9.26
CA PHE A 87 -2.69 -17.89 -8.92
C PHE A 87 -2.57 -18.18 -7.42
N LEU A 88 -1.46 -17.81 -6.78
CA LEU A 88 -1.28 -18.02 -5.35
C LEU A 88 -2.26 -17.16 -4.52
N VAL A 89 -2.51 -15.92 -4.95
CA VAL A 89 -3.54 -15.06 -4.31
C VAL A 89 -4.94 -15.68 -4.49
N ALA A 90 -5.29 -16.14 -5.69
CA ALA A 90 -6.57 -16.83 -5.92
C ALA A 90 -6.67 -18.13 -5.11
N ALA A 91 -5.60 -18.92 -5.05
CA ALA A 91 -5.53 -20.12 -4.22
C ALA A 91 -5.72 -19.81 -2.74
N THR A 92 -5.17 -18.69 -2.24
CA THR A 92 -5.41 -18.23 -0.85
C THR A 92 -6.90 -17.99 -0.60
N GLY A 93 -7.61 -17.39 -1.56
CA GLY A 93 -9.06 -17.21 -1.48
C GLY A 93 -9.82 -18.54 -1.44
N ALA A 94 -9.43 -19.52 -2.25
CA ALA A 94 -10.02 -20.85 -2.25
C ALA A 94 -9.70 -21.64 -0.96
N LEU A 95 -8.45 -21.56 -0.49
CA LEU A 95 -8.00 -22.22 0.76
C LEU A 95 -8.78 -21.68 1.97
N ALA A 96 -9.12 -20.41 2.00
CA ALA A 96 -9.90 -19.83 3.10
C ALA A 96 -11.32 -20.45 3.23
N LEU A 97 -11.87 -21.02 2.17
CA LEU A 97 -13.15 -21.74 2.23
C LEU A 97 -13.05 -23.07 2.99
N ILE A 98 -11.85 -23.65 3.01
CA ILE A 98 -11.59 -24.97 3.63
C ILE A 98 -10.88 -24.77 4.99
N PHE A 99 -9.89 -23.89 5.02
CA PHE A 99 -9.07 -23.62 6.20
C PHE A 99 -9.54 -22.34 6.89
N ASN A 100 -10.57 -22.44 7.73
CA ASN A 100 -11.18 -21.28 8.41
C ASN A 100 -11.55 -21.52 9.88
N THR A 101 -11.14 -22.65 10.48
CA THR A 101 -11.58 -23.04 11.83
C THR A 101 -10.55 -22.77 12.93
N GLN A 102 -9.26 -22.73 12.59
CA GLN A 102 -8.18 -22.61 13.57
C GLN A 102 -7.36 -21.33 13.35
N PHE A 103 -6.79 -20.78 14.43
CA PHE A 103 -6.02 -19.54 14.36
C PHE A 103 -4.78 -19.63 13.45
N TRP A 104 -4.10 -20.79 13.41
CA TRP A 104 -2.94 -20.97 12.53
C TRP A 104 -3.32 -20.97 11.03
N HIS A 105 -4.57 -21.30 10.68
CA HIS A 105 -5.07 -21.15 9.31
C HIS A 105 -5.00 -19.68 8.85
N LEU A 106 -5.35 -18.74 9.75
CA LEU A 106 -5.28 -17.32 9.47
C LEU A 106 -3.84 -16.87 9.19
N ILE A 107 -2.87 -17.39 9.94
CA ILE A 107 -1.44 -17.12 9.72
C ILE A 107 -1.00 -17.68 8.36
N LEU A 108 -1.38 -18.92 8.05
CA LEU A 108 -1.06 -19.56 6.77
C LEU A 108 -1.61 -18.76 5.58
N LEU A 109 -2.89 -18.39 5.65
CA LEU A 109 -3.54 -17.59 4.59
C LEU A 109 -2.84 -16.23 4.41
N SER A 110 -2.46 -15.58 5.50
CA SER A 110 -1.73 -14.31 5.45
C SER A 110 -0.32 -14.47 4.84
N CYS A 111 0.38 -15.56 5.15
CA CYS A 111 1.67 -15.88 4.53
C CYS A 111 1.52 -16.13 3.02
N CYS A 112 0.56 -16.97 2.62
CA CYS A 112 0.29 -17.25 1.21
C CYS A 112 -0.08 -15.98 0.43
N LEU A 113 -0.88 -15.10 1.04
CA LEU A 113 -1.25 -13.82 0.46
C LEU A 113 -0.01 -12.94 0.23
N GLY A 114 0.88 -12.82 1.23
CA GLY A 114 2.10 -12.05 1.12
C GLY A 114 3.06 -12.55 0.03
N LEU A 115 3.22 -13.87 -0.07
CA LEU A 115 3.99 -14.51 -1.13
C LEU A 115 3.40 -14.20 -2.52
N GLY A 116 2.09 -14.33 -2.67
CA GLY A 116 1.40 -14.07 -3.93
C GLY A 116 1.54 -12.61 -4.38
N LEU A 117 1.25 -11.65 -3.49
CA LEU A 117 1.34 -10.21 -3.76
C LEU A 117 2.73 -9.80 -4.24
N SER A 118 3.76 -10.30 -3.57
CA SER A 118 5.15 -9.99 -3.88
C SER A 118 5.57 -10.45 -5.27
N GLY A 119 4.96 -11.53 -5.77
CA GLY A 119 5.26 -12.09 -7.08
C GLY A 119 4.84 -11.20 -8.24
N TYR A 120 3.76 -10.42 -8.10
CA TYR A 120 3.24 -9.67 -9.25
C TYR A 120 3.28 -8.14 -9.12
N ILE A 121 3.22 -7.55 -7.92
CA ILE A 121 3.07 -6.10 -7.79
C ILE A 121 4.24 -5.34 -8.43
N SER A 122 5.46 -5.61 -8.02
CA SER A 122 6.65 -4.93 -8.56
C SER A 122 6.98 -5.39 -9.97
N THR A 123 6.76 -6.68 -10.28
CA THR A 123 7.05 -7.27 -11.58
C THR A 123 6.10 -6.72 -12.65
N ALA A 124 4.82 -6.52 -12.35
CA ALA A 124 3.86 -5.92 -13.28
C ALA A 124 4.23 -4.47 -13.63
N SER A 125 4.66 -3.68 -12.65
CA SER A 125 5.14 -2.31 -12.89
C SER A 125 6.40 -2.29 -13.78
N SER A 126 7.29 -3.28 -13.66
CA SER A 126 8.46 -3.38 -14.54
C SER A 126 8.12 -3.67 -16.00
N LEU A 127 6.97 -4.32 -16.29
CA LEU A 127 6.51 -4.53 -17.66
C LEU A 127 6.18 -3.22 -18.38
N ILE A 128 5.75 -2.18 -17.65
CA ILE A 128 5.50 -0.85 -18.22
C ILE A 128 6.80 -0.27 -18.75
N VAL A 129 7.88 -0.40 -17.98
CA VAL A 129 9.19 0.11 -18.37
C VAL A 129 9.75 -0.64 -19.57
N ASP A 130 9.53 -1.95 -19.67
CA ASP A 130 10.10 -2.78 -20.74
C ASP A 130 9.40 -2.63 -22.08
N ASN A 131 8.07 -2.36 -22.09
CA ASN A 131 7.25 -2.50 -23.29
C ASN A 131 6.68 -1.19 -23.83
N PHE A 132 6.78 -0.07 -23.08
CA PHE A 132 6.17 1.19 -23.45
C PHE A 132 7.18 2.33 -23.51
N ASN A 133 6.94 3.31 -24.42
CA ASN A 133 7.75 4.51 -24.56
C ASN A 133 7.48 5.49 -23.40
N GLU A 134 8.35 6.48 -23.20
CA GLU A 134 8.29 7.40 -22.05
C GLU A 134 6.93 8.10 -21.89
N GLY A 135 6.35 8.63 -22.97
CA GLY A 135 5.02 9.24 -22.95
C GLY A 135 3.89 8.25 -22.64
N GLU A 136 3.98 7.00 -23.16
CA GLU A 136 3.04 5.93 -22.88
C GLU A 136 3.15 5.48 -21.41
N ARG A 137 4.39 5.37 -20.89
CA ARG A 137 4.65 5.00 -19.47
C ARG A 137 3.99 5.96 -18.50
N GLN A 138 4.13 7.27 -18.74
CA GLN A 138 3.53 8.30 -17.88
C GLN A 138 2.00 8.19 -17.86
N MET A 139 1.38 7.99 -19.03
CA MET A 139 -0.06 7.79 -19.15
C MET A 139 -0.52 6.51 -18.43
N ILE A 140 0.16 5.38 -18.67
CA ILE A 140 -0.21 4.08 -18.08
C ILE A 140 -0.03 4.10 -16.56
N SER A 141 1.04 4.72 -16.04
CA SER A 141 1.25 4.85 -14.59
C SER A 141 0.15 5.69 -13.92
N GLY A 142 -0.34 6.73 -14.60
CA GLY A 142 -1.50 7.50 -14.11
C GLY A 142 -2.78 6.66 -14.05
N PHE A 143 -3.08 5.88 -15.10
CA PHE A 143 -4.19 4.94 -15.09
C PHE A 143 -4.01 3.83 -14.06
N GLN A 144 -2.79 3.31 -13.89
CA GLN A 144 -2.49 2.27 -12.90
C GLN A 144 -2.90 2.71 -11.48
N THR A 145 -2.57 3.94 -11.09
CA THR A 145 -2.98 4.48 -9.79
C THR A 145 -4.50 4.54 -9.65
N SER A 146 -5.21 4.95 -10.69
CA SER A 146 -6.68 4.98 -10.69
C SER A 146 -7.28 3.58 -10.58
N PHE A 147 -6.70 2.59 -11.26
CA PHE A 147 -7.14 1.19 -11.19
C PHE A 147 -6.83 0.55 -9.84
N ILE A 148 -5.69 0.86 -9.20
CA ILE A 148 -5.38 0.42 -7.84
C ILE A 148 -6.44 0.92 -6.85
N ASN A 149 -6.73 2.22 -6.87
CA ASN A 149 -7.74 2.80 -5.98
C ASN A 149 -9.15 2.29 -6.30
N GLY A 150 -9.52 2.20 -7.59
CA GLY A 150 -10.79 1.62 -8.02
C GLY A 150 -10.96 0.18 -7.58
N GLY A 151 -9.90 -0.64 -7.73
CA GLY A 151 -9.85 -2.00 -7.21
C GLY A 151 -10.00 -2.04 -5.69
N GLY A 152 -9.33 -1.14 -4.97
CA GLY A 152 -9.46 -0.99 -3.52
C GLY A 152 -10.90 -0.68 -3.07
N ILE A 153 -11.60 0.19 -3.80
CA ILE A 153 -13.02 0.50 -3.55
C ILE A 153 -13.87 -0.78 -3.73
N ILE A 154 -13.72 -1.48 -4.83
CA ILE A 154 -14.47 -2.72 -5.11
C ILE A 154 -14.16 -3.77 -4.03
N MET A 155 -12.89 -3.99 -3.73
CA MET A 155 -12.45 -4.95 -2.71
C MET A 155 -13.04 -4.64 -1.33
N SER A 156 -13.02 -3.38 -0.89
CA SER A 156 -13.55 -3.00 0.43
C SER A 156 -15.07 -3.08 0.52
N LEU A 157 -15.79 -2.64 -0.52
CA LEU A 157 -17.26 -2.72 -0.56
C LEU A 157 -17.73 -4.17 -0.59
N CYS A 158 -17.25 -4.95 -1.57
CA CYS A 158 -17.67 -6.34 -1.72
C CYS A 158 -17.14 -7.20 -0.56
N GLY A 159 -15.92 -6.98 -0.10
CA GLY A 159 -15.36 -7.67 1.07
C GLY A 159 -16.15 -7.38 2.35
N GLY A 160 -16.57 -6.13 2.54
CA GLY A 160 -17.45 -5.74 3.65
C GLY A 160 -18.82 -6.41 3.57
N LEU A 161 -19.45 -6.43 2.39
CA LEU A 161 -20.74 -7.12 2.17
C LEU A 161 -20.63 -8.63 2.38
N LEU A 162 -19.64 -9.28 1.79
CA LEU A 162 -19.42 -10.73 1.98
C LEU A 162 -19.06 -11.06 3.42
N GLY A 163 -18.37 -10.16 4.12
CA GLY A 163 -18.06 -10.26 5.55
C GLY A 163 -19.31 -10.24 6.45
N THR A 164 -20.47 -9.75 5.97
CA THR A 164 -21.72 -9.86 6.74
C THR A 164 -22.31 -11.26 6.71
N LEU A 165 -22.04 -12.03 5.65
CA LEU A 165 -22.53 -13.39 5.48
C LEU A 165 -21.66 -14.38 6.24
N MET A 166 -20.34 -14.23 6.15
CA MET A 166 -19.36 -15.10 6.81
C MET A 166 -18.04 -14.34 7.04
N TRP A 167 -17.39 -14.56 8.17
CA TRP A 167 -16.19 -13.84 8.57
C TRP A 167 -15.04 -13.95 7.55
N TYR A 168 -14.95 -15.08 6.83
CA TYR A 168 -13.96 -15.30 5.77
C TYR A 168 -14.45 -14.85 4.39
N GLY A 169 -15.63 -14.21 4.29
CA GLY A 169 -16.21 -13.73 3.02
C GLY A 169 -15.30 -12.76 2.26
N GLY A 170 -14.52 -11.94 2.98
CA GLY A 170 -13.53 -11.07 2.38
C GLY A 170 -12.45 -11.82 1.57
N TYR A 171 -12.07 -13.05 1.98
CA TYR A 171 -11.13 -13.88 1.23
C TYR A 171 -11.67 -14.34 -0.13
N MET A 172 -13.01 -14.46 -0.29
CA MET A 172 -13.61 -14.81 -1.58
C MET A 172 -13.30 -13.76 -2.65
N MET A 173 -13.08 -12.50 -2.27
CA MET A 173 -12.67 -11.45 -3.21
C MET A 173 -11.30 -11.71 -3.84
N LEU A 174 -10.45 -12.50 -3.21
CA LEU A 174 -9.15 -12.90 -3.75
C LEU A 174 -9.29 -13.79 -4.99
N LEU A 175 -10.42 -14.48 -5.15
CA LEU A 175 -10.72 -15.27 -6.34
C LEU A 175 -10.81 -14.42 -7.61
N LEU A 176 -11.03 -13.10 -7.50
CA LEU A 176 -10.93 -12.16 -8.63
C LEU A 176 -9.53 -12.13 -9.26
N ALA A 177 -8.50 -12.56 -8.54
CA ALA A 177 -7.18 -12.72 -9.12
C ALA A 177 -7.11 -13.84 -10.19
N LEU A 178 -8.03 -14.81 -10.16
CA LEU A 178 -8.06 -15.94 -11.12
C LEU A 178 -8.38 -15.47 -12.57
N PRO A 179 -9.50 -14.77 -12.84
CA PRO A 179 -9.76 -14.26 -14.19
C PRO A 179 -8.68 -13.28 -14.65
N VAL A 180 -8.10 -12.47 -13.73
CA VAL A 180 -6.99 -11.59 -14.06
C VAL A 180 -5.74 -12.39 -14.44
N ALA A 181 -5.44 -13.49 -13.74
CA ALA A 181 -4.34 -14.39 -14.07
C ALA A 181 -4.51 -15.04 -15.45
N ILE A 182 -5.74 -15.44 -15.80
CA ILE A 182 -6.05 -16.01 -17.11
C ILE A 182 -5.83 -14.96 -18.21
N ILE A 183 -6.31 -13.73 -18.04
CA ILE A 183 -6.08 -12.65 -19.00
C ILE A 183 -4.58 -12.35 -19.13
N ALA A 184 -3.85 -12.29 -18.00
CA ALA A 184 -2.40 -12.07 -17.99
C ALA A 184 -1.62 -13.19 -18.72
N LEU A 185 -2.10 -14.43 -18.63
CA LEU A 185 -1.52 -15.57 -19.33
C LEU A 185 -1.49 -15.38 -20.86
N PHE A 186 -2.52 -14.76 -21.42
CA PHE A 186 -2.61 -14.49 -22.86
C PHE A 186 -1.97 -13.15 -23.26
N ALA A 187 -2.00 -12.15 -22.38
CA ALA A 187 -1.53 -10.81 -22.68
C ALA A 187 -0.02 -10.65 -22.54
N ILE A 188 0.62 -11.30 -21.55
CA ILE A 188 2.04 -11.15 -21.29
C ILE A 188 2.84 -12.04 -22.25
N PRO A 189 3.72 -11.46 -23.10
CA PRO A 189 4.47 -12.23 -24.09
C PRO A 189 5.43 -13.22 -23.41
N LYS A 190 5.64 -14.35 -24.06
CA LYS A 190 6.70 -15.33 -23.71
C LYS A 190 8.04 -14.73 -24.14
N ILE A 191 8.69 -13.97 -23.28
CA ILE A 191 10.04 -13.48 -23.53
C ILE A 191 11.01 -14.62 -23.19
N PRO A 192 11.90 -15.05 -24.12
CA PRO A 192 12.94 -16.04 -23.83
C PRO A 192 13.78 -15.58 -22.64
N ARG A 193 14.27 -16.52 -21.83
CA ARG A 193 15.21 -16.26 -20.75
C ARG A 193 16.44 -15.54 -21.31
N GLN A 194 16.48 -14.22 -21.27
CA GLN A 194 17.72 -13.51 -21.50
C GLN A 194 18.56 -13.65 -20.23
N ARG A 195 19.52 -14.57 -20.25
CA ARG A 195 20.71 -14.46 -19.42
C ARG A 195 21.35 -13.13 -19.84
N LYS A 196 21.15 -12.07 -19.07
CA LYS A 196 22.02 -10.92 -19.18
C LYS A 196 23.42 -11.46 -18.86
N THR A 197 24.25 -11.51 -19.89
CA THR A 197 25.70 -11.65 -19.75
C THR A 197 26.10 -10.66 -18.64
N GLU A 198 26.81 -11.18 -17.66
CA GLU A 198 27.40 -10.41 -16.60
C GLU A 198 28.30 -9.32 -17.21
N ASP A 199 27.77 -8.14 -17.44
CA ASP A 199 28.55 -6.97 -17.13
C ASP A 199 28.58 -6.93 -15.60
N GLY A 200 29.53 -7.70 -15.08
CA GLY A 200 29.84 -7.84 -13.65
C GLY A 200 30.40 -6.56 -13.06
N LYS A 201 29.68 -5.47 -13.20
CA LYS A 201 29.90 -4.25 -12.44
C LYS A 201 29.08 -4.33 -11.17
N ASN A 202 29.78 -4.84 -10.15
CA ASN A 202 29.44 -4.81 -8.74
C ASN A 202 28.30 -3.87 -8.43
N ILE A 203 27.14 -4.43 -8.05
CA ILE A 203 26.05 -3.75 -7.35
C ILE A 203 26.56 -3.19 -6.00
N GLY A 204 27.80 -3.52 -5.63
CA GLY A 204 28.40 -3.46 -4.32
C GLY A 204 29.12 -2.19 -3.93
N SER A 205 28.98 -1.01 -4.52
CA SER A 205 29.58 0.19 -3.90
C SER A 205 29.03 1.56 -4.35
N ALA A 206 27.90 1.65 -5.03
CA ALA A 206 27.29 2.94 -5.22
C ALA A 206 26.61 3.36 -3.92
N ARG A 207 27.27 4.25 -3.14
CA ARG A 207 26.69 4.82 -1.92
C ARG A 207 25.36 5.48 -2.25
N LEU A 208 24.29 5.01 -1.59
CA LEU A 208 22.99 5.66 -1.65
C LEU A 208 23.07 7.04 -1.03
N HIS A 209 22.45 8.02 -1.67
CA HIS A 209 22.36 9.36 -1.13
C HIS A 209 21.56 9.33 0.19
N SER A 210 21.99 10.10 1.20
CA SER A 210 21.34 10.14 2.52
C SER A 210 19.85 10.51 2.47
N ASP A 211 19.46 11.26 1.44
CA ASP A 211 18.07 11.66 1.21
C ASP A 211 17.13 10.47 0.99
N VAL A 212 17.62 9.35 0.41
CA VAL A 212 16.83 8.13 0.20
C VAL A 212 16.37 7.55 1.55
N PHE A 213 17.29 7.52 2.52
CA PHE A 213 16.98 7.03 3.87
C PHE A 213 16.05 7.99 4.62
N MET A 214 16.24 9.29 4.45
CA MET A 214 15.38 10.30 5.08
C MET A 214 13.94 10.21 4.57
N TYR A 215 13.73 10.21 3.24
CA TYR A 215 12.38 10.05 2.68
C TYR A 215 11.81 8.66 2.96
N GLY A 216 12.65 7.63 3.00
CA GLY A 216 12.27 6.29 3.47
C GLY A 216 11.75 6.31 4.90
N ALA A 217 12.44 7.00 5.81
CA ALA A 217 12.00 7.16 7.20
C ALA A 217 10.67 7.93 7.29
N PHE A 218 10.49 8.99 6.49
CA PHE A 218 9.20 9.72 6.43
C PHE A 218 8.06 8.79 6.02
N ILE A 219 8.26 7.96 4.99
CA ILE A 219 7.24 6.99 4.54
C ILE A 219 6.99 5.94 5.62
N PHE A 220 8.04 5.39 6.25
CA PHE A 220 7.91 4.40 7.30
C PHE A 220 7.06 4.92 8.46
N VAL A 221 7.41 6.10 9.01
CA VAL A 221 6.67 6.72 10.12
C VAL A 221 5.24 7.08 9.70
N PHE A 222 5.07 7.60 8.47
CA PHE A 222 3.74 7.90 7.94
C PHE A 222 2.86 6.65 7.86
N MET A 223 3.39 5.54 7.34
CA MET A 223 2.65 4.29 7.23
C MET A 223 2.35 3.67 8.59
N LEU A 224 3.24 3.85 9.57
CA LEU A 224 3.01 3.47 10.95
C LEU A 224 1.75 4.15 11.51
N VAL A 225 1.61 5.44 11.28
CA VAL A 225 0.46 6.24 11.72
C VAL A 225 -0.80 5.94 10.87
N TYR A 226 -0.66 5.94 9.54
CA TYR A 226 -1.78 5.78 8.61
C TYR A 226 -2.51 4.44 8.76
N ASN A 227 -1.78 3.35 8.91
CA ASN A 227 -2.37 2.01 9.01
C ASN A 227 -3.17 1.78 10.31
N VAL A 228 -3.03 2.64 11.31
CA VAL A 228 -3.89 2.58 12.52
C VAL A 228 -5.36 2.74 12.14
N ILE A 229 -5.69 3.59 11.15
CA ILE A 229 -7.08 3.75 10.69
C ILE A 229 -7.58 2.43 10.11
N GLY A 230 -6.89 1.88 9.11
CA GLY A 230 -7.30 0.65 8.43
C GLY A 230 -7.44 -0.55 9.38
N SER A 231 -6.53 -0.67 10.35
CA SER A 231 -6.53 -1.78 11.32
C SER A 231 -7.64 -1.66 12.39
N ASN A 232 -8.09 -0.46 12.70
CA ASN A 232 -9.04 -0.23 13.80
C ASN A 232 -10.43 0.25 13.34
N LEU A 233 -10.62 0.56 12.06
CA LEU A 233 -11.86 1.11 11.53
C LEU A 233 -13.05 0.16 11.74
N SER A 234 -12.86 -1.16 11.50
CA SER A 234 -13.87 -2.17 11.73
C SER A 234 -14.29 -2.26 13.21
N THR A 235 -13.32 -2.18 14.13
CA THR A 235 -13.59 -2.17 15.57
C THR A 235 -14.25 -0.87 16.01
N HIS A 236 -13.86 0.27 15.45
CA HIS A 236 -14.47 1.57 15.74
C HIS A 236 -15.94 1.64 15.32
N LEU A 237 -16.26 1.04 14.15
CA LEU A 237 -17.60 1.03 13.59
C LEU A 237 -18.49 -0.12 14.10
N SER A 238 -17.97 -1.01 14.94
CA SER A 238 -18.71 -2.19 15.41
C SER A 238 -19.98 -1.87 16.18
N GLY A 239 -20.04 -0.71 16.84
CA GLY A 239 -21.24 -0.20 17.52
C GLY A 239 -22.26 0.49 16.57
N MET A 240 -21.88 0.79 15.34
CA MET A 240 -22.70 1.51 14.36
C MET A 240 -23.21 0.62 13.22
N GLY A 241 -22.76 -0.63 13.15
CA GLY A 241 -23.20 -1.58 12.12
C GLY A 241 -22.27 -2.77 11.95
N ASN A 242 -22.51 -3.52 10.87
CA ASN A 242 -21.75 -4.72 10.52
C ASN A 242 -20.50 -4.42 9.67
N SER A 243 -19.84 -5.47 9.18
CA SER A 243 -18.65 -5.36 8.33
C SER A 243 -18.89 -4.57 7.02
N ALA A 244 -20.12 -4.52 6.50
CA ALA A 244 -20.43 -3.70 5.32
C ALA A 244 -20.21 -2.22 5.60
N VAL A 245 -20.56 -1.72 6.78
CA VAL A 245 -20.38 -0.31 7.17
C VAL A 245 -18.89 0.05 7.18
N SER A 246 -18.03 -0.82 7.69
CA SER A 246 -16.59 -0.58 7.65
C SER A 246 -16.01 -0.71 6.24
N GLY A 247 -16.60 -1.55 5.38
CA GLY A 247 -16.29 -1.61 3.95
C GLY A 247 -16.61 -0.31 3.22
N TYR A 248 -17.79 0.28 3.46
CA TYR A 248 -18.16 1.60 2.92
C TYR A 248 -17.21 2.70 3.39
N ALA A 249 -16.88 2.74 4.69
CA ALA A 249 -15.96 3.72 5.21
C ALA A 249 -14.54 3.60 4.59
N THR A 250 -14.05 2.38 4.39
CA THR A 250 -12.78 2.12 3.71
C THR A 250 -12.83 2.55 2.23
N ALA A 251 -13.94 2.31 1.54
CA ALA A 251 -14.14 2.77 0.17
C ALA A 251 -14.12 4.31 0.07
N ILE A 252 -14.75 5.01 1.02
CA ILE A 252 -14.72 6.48 1.12
C ILE A 252 -13.29 6.97 1.36
N GLN A 253 -12.51 6.27 2.18
CA GLN A 253 -11.08 6.57 2.37
C GLN A 253 -10.30 6.49 1.05
N MET A 254 -10.55 5.47 0.23
CA MET A 254 -9.93 5.34 -1.10
C MET A 254 -10.39 6.45 -2.05
N CYS A 255 -11.66 6.87 -2.00
CA CYS A 255 -12.14 8.01 -2.79
C CYS A 255 -11.39 9.30 -2.44
N GLY A 256 -11.12 9.55 -1.16
CA GLY A 256 -10.28 10.68 -0.71
C GLY A 256 -8.89 10.66 -1.36
N GLY A 257 -8.29 9.47 -1.43
CA GLY A 257 -7.02 9.26 -2.12
C GLY A 257 -7.07 9.57 -3.62
N VAL A 258 -8.14 9.14 -4.32
CA VAL A 258 -8.34 9.43 -5.75
C VAL A 258 -8.45 10.93 -5.99
N VAL A 259 -9.32 11.61 -5.24
CA VAL A 259 -9.55 13.06 -5.38
C VAL A 259 -8.25 13.83 -5.15
N CYS A 260 -7.53 13.54 -4.09
CA CYS A 260 -6.28 14.22 -3.78
C CYS A 260 -5.20 13.94 -4.84
N GLY A 261 -5.12 12.70 -5.32
CA GLY A 261 -4.17 12.30 -6.37
C GLY A 261 -4.32 13.12 -7.65
N LEU A 262 -5.56 13.48 -8.05
CA LEU A 262 -5.82 14.33 -9.22
C LEU A 262 -5.22 15.74 -9.07
N PHE A 263 -5.19 16.27 -7.86
CA PHE A 263 -4.66 17.61 -7.56
C PHE A 263 -3.19 17.60 -7.12
N PHE A 264 -2.61 16.43 -6.84
CA PHE A 264 -1.25 16.28 -6.34
C PHE A 264 -0.21 17.06 -7.17
N GLY A 265 -0.25 16.94 -8.50
CA GLY A 265 0.74 17.59 -9.36
C GLY A 265 0.72 19.12 -9.29
N ARG A 266 -0.46 19.74 -9.06
CA ARG A 266 -0.57 21.20 -8.86
C ARG A 266 -0.08 21.59 -7.48
N LEU A 267 -0.43 20.81 -6.46
CA LEU A 267 -0.09 21.05 -5.07
C LEU A 267 1.42 20.90 -4.83
N SER A 268 2.02 19.80 -5.29
CA SER A 268 3.45 19.52 -5.17
C SER A 268 4.31 20.59 -5.86
N ARG A 269 3.85 21.13 -7.01
CA ARG A 269 4.56 22.25 -7.66
C ARG A 269 4.55 23.54 -6.85
N ARG A 270 3.49 23.81 -6.07
CA ARG A 270 3.38 25.04 -5.27
C ARG A 270 4.15 24.96 -3.96
N ILE A 271 4.02 23.86 -3.24
CA ILE A 271 4.55 23.73 -1.86
C ILE A 271 5.79 22.82 -1.77
N GLY A 272 6.14 22.08 -2.86
CA GLY A 272 7.34 21.24 -2.88
C GLY A 272 7.36 20.19 -1.78
N ASP A 273 8.50 20.06 -1.08
CA ASP A 273 8.70 19.07 -0.01
C ASP A 273 7.79 19.29 1.22
N TYR A 274 7.19 20.47 1.39
CA TYR A 274 6.17 20.71 2.42
C TYR A 274 4.89 19.88 2.20
N THR A 275 4.72 19.26 1.03
CA THR A 275 3.64 18.28 0.78
C THR A 275 3.72 17.10 1.75
N THR A 276 4.92 16.70 2.20
CA THR A 276 5.10 15.65 3.22
C THR A 276 4.58 16.09 4.59
N VAL A 277 4.76 17.36 4.94
CA VAL A 277 4.18 17.94 6.17
C VAL A 277 2.66 17.94 6.08
N LEU A 278 2.12 18.41 4.95
CA LEU A 278 0.68 18.44 4.72
C LEU A 278 0.04 17.05 4.85
N SER A 279 0.73 15.98 4.40
CA SER A 279 0.21 14.61 4.52
C SER A 279 0.02 14.19 5.98
N PHE A 280 0.95 14.54 6.89
CA PHE A 280 0.80 14.30 8.33
C PHE A 280 -0.31 15.15 8.96
N LEU A 281 -0.43 16.42 8.55
CA LEU A 281 -1.51 17.30 9.04
C LEU A 281 -2.90 16.79 8.64
N VAL A 282 -3.04 16.30 7.42
CA VAL A 282 -4.30 15.72 6.94
C VAL A 282 -4.69 14.48 7.75
N ILE A 283 -3.73 13.61 8.07
CA ILE A 283 -3.99 12.46 8.96
C ILE A 283 -4.31 12.91 10.39
N PHE A 284 -3.59 13.90 10.92
CA PHE A 284 -3.89 14.48 12.22
C PHE A 284 -5.36 14.95 12.28
N ILE A 285 -5.82 15.69 11.29
CA ILE A 285 -7.22 16.17 11.21
C ILE A 285 -8.19 14.98 11.16
N GLY A 286 -7.96 14.00 10.29
CA GLY A 286 -8.81 12.82 10.17
C GLY A 286 -8.92 12.03 11.47
N MET A 287 -7.81 11.73 12.13
CA MET A 287 -7.81 10.99 13.40
C MET A 287 -8.40 11.79 14.56
N THR A 288 -8.19 13.11 14.58
CA THR A 288 -8.81 14.00 15.58
C THR A 288 -10.33 13.97 15.44
N LEU A 289 -10.86 14.07 14.23
CA LEU A 289 -12.31 13.96 13.98
C LEU A 289 -12.88 12.62 14.44
N LEU A 290 -12.19 11.50 14.16
CA LEU A 290 -12.59 10.16 14.63
C LEU A 290 -12.60 10.08 16.16
N SER A 291 -11.70 10.78 16.84
CA SER A 291 -11.62 10.76 18.29
C SER A 291 -12.62 11.69 19.00
N LEU A 292 -13.00 12.79 18.36
CA LEU A 292 -13.93 13.77 18.93
C LEU A 292 -15.40 13.38 18.73
N PHE A 293 -15.71 12.74 17.61
CA PHE A 293 -17.08 12.37 17.24
C PHE A 293 -17.21 10.86 16.96
N PRO A 294 -16.93 10.00 17.97
CA PRO A 294 -16.81 8.55 17.77
C PRO A 294 -18.10 7.88 17.31
N ASN A 295 -19.26 8.45 17.61
CA ASN A 295 -20.58 7.86 17.35
C ASN A 295 -21.28 8.45 16.10
N SER A 296 -20.61 9.34 15.35
CA SER A 296 -21.19 9.96 14.17
C SER A 296 -20.68 9.33 12.89
N MET A 297 -21.53 8.57 12.18
CA MET A 297 -21.18 7.98 10.90
C MET A 297 -20.80 9.03 9.84
N ALA A 298 -21.51 10.15 9.80
CA ALA A 298 -21.20 11.23 8.85
C ALA A 298 -19.81 11.82 9.09
N VAL A 299 -19.46 12.09 10.35
CA VAL A 299 -18.11 12.58 10.69
C VAL A 299 -17.05 11.52 10.42
N THR A 300 -17.33 10.25 10.69
CA THR A 300 -16.42 9.14 10.35
C THR A 300 -16.14 9.10 8.85
N CYS A 301 -17.15 9.21 7.99
CA CYS A 301 -16.98 9.24 6.53
C CYS A 301 -16.11 10.44 6.10
N VAL A 302 -16.33 11.63 6.64
CA VAL A 302 -15.51 12.81 6.35
C VAL A 302 -14.08 12.62 6.84
N ALA A 303 -13.90 12.08 8.03
CA ALA A 303 -12.60 11.85 8.65
C ALA A 303 -11.74 10.85 7.86
N VAL A 304 -12.32 9.72 7.45
CA VAL A 304 -11.59 8.72 6.65
C VAL A 304 -11.32 9.21 5.23
N PHE A 305 -12.23 10.00 4.63
CA PHE A 305 -12.00 10.67 3.34
C PHE A 305 -10.77 11.59 3.42
N ILE A 306 -10.72 12.45 4.43
CA ILE A 306 -9.58 13.35 4.68
C ILE A 306 -8.30 12.51 4.90
N ALA A 307 -8.36 11.50 5.75
CA ALA A 307 -7.19 10.65 6.01
C ALA A 307 -6.67 9.94 4.74
N GLY A 308 -7.58 9.51 3.84
CA GLY A 308 -7.24 8.91 2.56
C GLY A 308 -6.42 9.84 1.64
N MET A 309 -6.66 11.16 1.73
CA MET A 309 -5.87 12.15 1.00
C MET A 309 -4.38 12.12 1.39
N GLY A 310 -4.08 11.84 2.66
CA GLY A 310 -2.71 11.85 3.19
C GLY A 310 -1.77 10.88 2.46
N MET A 311 -2.23 9.67 2.16
CA MET A 311 -1.43 8.67 1.43
C MET A 311 -1.09 9.11 0.01
N SER A 312 -2.04 9.72 -0.68
CA SER A 312 -1.87 10.23 -2.04
C SER A 312 -0.99 11.48 -2.13
N LEU A 313 -0.69 12.12 -1.01
CA LEU A 313 0.30 13.18 -0.90
C LEU A 313 1.69 12.63 -0.57
N MET A 314 1.78 11.71 0.39
CA MET A 314 3.06 11.25 0.95
C MET A 314 3.88 10.43 -0.04
N LEU A 315 3.31 9.34 -0.57
CA LEU A 315 4.07 8.41 -1.42
C LEU A 315 4.59 9.07 -2.69
N PRO A 316 3.75 9.77 -3.51
CA PRO A 316 4.25 10.39 -4.73
C PRO A 316 5.28 11.48 -4.46
N GLN A 317 5.14 12.26 -3.38
CA GLN A 317 6.08 13.31 -3.04
C GLN A 317 7.45 12.74 -2.68
N CYS A 318 7.50 11.72 -1.83
CA CYS A 318 8.76 11.09 -1.44
C CYS A 318 9.45 10.42 -2.64
N MET A 319 8.69 9.70 -3.47
CA MET A 319 9.23 9.08 -4.68
C MET A 319 9.77 10.14 -5.67
N PHE A 320 9.06 11.25 -5.84
CA PHE A 320 9.51 12.36 -6.67
C PHE A 320 10.79 13.00 -6.12
N SER A 321 10.86 13.24 -4.81
CA SER A 321 12.04 13.83 -4.17
C SER A 321 13.25 12.89 -4.23
N VAL A 322 13.05 11.58 -4.05
CA VAL A 322 14.09 10.56 -4.22
C VAL A 322 14.57 10.50 -5.67
N SER A 323 13.67 10.57 -6.65
CA SER A 323 14.05 10.50 -8.07
C SER A 323 15.00 11.61 -8.53
N LYS A 324 15.03 12.75 -7.81
CA LYS A 324 15.93 13.86 -8.12
C LYS A 324 17.39 13.66 -7.68
N VAL A 325 17.61 12.76 -6.71
CA VAL A 325 18.93 12.56 -6.09
C VAL A 325 19.58 11.22 -6.41
N VAL A 326 18.86 10.34 -7.09
CA VAL A 326 19.36 9.00 -7.45
C VAL A 326 19.98 8.97 -8.84
N THR A 327 21.05 8.22 -8.98
CA THR A 327 21.65 7.90 -10.28
C THR A 327 20.97 6.68 -10.91
N PRO A 328 21.09 6.44 -12.23
CA PRO A 328 20.54 5.24 -12.87
C PRO A 328 20.99 3.93 -12.23
N ARG A 329 22.20 3.89 -11.63
CA ARG A 329 22.74 2.72 -10.92
C ARG A 329 22.07 2.45 -9.58
N THR A 330 21.70 3.51 -8.84
CA THR A 330 21.09 3.41 -7.49
C THR A 330 19.56 3.51 -7.52
N SER A 331 18.99 3.87 -8.65
CA SER A 331 17.54 4.13 -8.82
C SER A 331 16.68 2.93 -8.40
N ALA A 332 17.02 1.72 -8.85
CA ALA A 332 16.24 0.52 -8.53
C ALA A 332 16.22 0.23 -7.03
N LEU A 333 17.37 0.33 -6.34
CA LEU A 333 17.47 0.08 -4.91
C LEU A 333 16.75 1.17 -4.10
N ALA A 334 16.95 2.43 -4.45
CA ALA A 334 16.30 3.55 -3.79
C ALA A 334 14.76 3.48 -3.93
N THR A 335 14.26 3.15 -5.12
CA THR A 335 12.83 2.96 -5.35
C THR A 335 12.29 1.79 -4.54
N SER A 336 13.02 0.66 -4.44
CA SER A 336 12.58 -0.49 -3.62
C SER A 336 12.50 -0.12 -2.14
N ILE A 337 13.44 0.66 -1.62
CA ILE A 337 13.41 1.13 -0.23
C ILE A 337 12.17 1.99 0.02
N THR A 338 11.91 2.97 -0.83
CA THR A 338 10.84 3.96 -0.60
C THR A 338 9.45 3.46 -0.97
N SER A 339 9.31 2.61 -2.00
CA SER A 339 7.99 2.15 -2.46
C SER A 339 7.56 0.78 -1.93
N CYS A 340 8.50 -0.02 -1.41
CA CYS A 340 8.19 -1.36 -0.93
C CYS A 340 8.63 -1.58 0.52
N ILE A 341 9.92 -1.44 0.84
CA ILE A 341 10.46 -1.82 2.15
C ILE A 341 9.88 -0.95 3.26
N CYS A 342 10.04 0.36 3.18
CA CYS A 342 9.61 1.28 4.23
C CYS A 342 8.10 1.30 4.44
N PRO A 343 7.24 1.36 3.39
CA PRO A 343 5.80 1.30 3.58
C PRO A 343 5.33 -0.03 4.16
N SER A 344 5.90 -1.14 3.74
CA SER A 344 5.50 -2.47 4.20
C SER A 344 5.83 -2.69 5.68
N PHE A 345 7.05 -2.34 6.11
CA PHE A 345 7.41 -2.43 7.53
C PHE A 345 6.61 -1.44 8.38
N GLY A 346 6.39 -0.20 7.91
CA GLY A 346 5.54 0.76 8.60
C GLY A 346 4.12 0.21 8.80
N GLY A 347 3.54 -0.40 7.77
CA GLY A 347 2.24 -1.05 7.83
C GLY A 347 2.19 -2.21 8.83
N PHE A 348 3.18 -3.10 8.79
CA PHE A 348 3.25 -4.25 9.70
C PHE A 348 3.37 -3.81 11.16
N PHE A 349 4.31 -2.94 11.48
CA PHE A 349 4.54 -2.50 12.85
C PHE A 349 3.45 -1.61 13.42
N SER A 350 2.60 -1.02 12.59
CA SER A 350 1.52 -0.11 13.00
C SER A 350 0.62 -0.71 14.09
N ALA A 351 0.05 -1.88 13.82
CA ALA A 351 -0.84 -2.54 14.78
C ALA A 351 -0.08 -3.02 16.02
N MET A 352 1.11 -3.60 15.83
CA MET A 352 1.95 -4.09 16.93
C MET A 352 2.36 -2.97 17.89
N VAL A 353 2.75 -1.82 17.37
CA VAL A 353 3.21 -0.68 18.18
C VAL A 353 2.02 0.05 18.81
N PHE A 354 1.13 0.61 17.98
CA PHE A 354 0.10 1.51 18.51
C PHE A 354 -1.03 0.80 19.24
N THR A 355 -1.48 -0.37 18.77
CA THR A 355 -2.55 -1.10 19.48
C THR A 355 -2.05 -1.58 20.84
N ASN A 356 -0.81 -2.13 20.93
CA ASN A 356 -0.28 -2.60 22.20
C ASN A 356 0.01 -1.45 23.19
N ILE A 357 0.66 -0.37 22.72
CA ILE A 357 0.99 0.78 23.58
C ILE A 357 -0.30 1.41 24.12
N THR A 358 -1.25 1.69 23.24
CA THR A 358 -2.48 2.38 23.66
C THR A 358 -3.39 1.50 24.52
N THR A 359 -3.42 0.19 24.27
CA THR A 359 -4.17 -0.75 25.12
C THR A 359 -3.58 -0.85 26.53
N LYS A 360 -2.25 -0.82 26.65
CA LYS A 360 -1.58 -0.79 27.97
C LYS A 360 -1.80 0.54 28.73
N LEU A 361 -1.81 1.67 28.00
CA LEU A 361 -1.92 2.99 28.65
C LEU A 361 -3.37 3.41 28.94
N PHE A 362 -4.30 3.09 28.05
CA PHE A 362 -5.66 3.65 28.07
C PHE A 362 -6.75 2.57 28.00
N GLY A 363 -6.40 1.28 28.03
CA GLY A 363 -7.33 0.18 27.82
C GLY A 363 -7.72 -0.02 26.33
N PRO A 364 -8.69 -0.90 26.03
CA PRO A 364 -9.01 -1.33 24.65
C PRO A 364 -9.82 -0.31 23.83
N SER A 365 -9.77 0.99 24.18
CA SER A 365 -10.54 2.05 23.52
C SER A 365 -9.93 2.46 22.18
N THR A 366 -10.69 2.31 21.08
CA THR A 366 -10.32 2.81 19.74
C THR A 366 -10.27 4.33 19.68
N VAL A 367 -11.13 5.02 20.43
CA VAL A 367 -11.19 6.48 20.51
C VAL A 367 -9.89 7.05 21.11
N MET A 368 -9.44 6.48 22.24
CA MET A 368 -8.18 6.89 22.86
C MET A 368 -6.98 6.59 21.96
N ARG A 369 -7.05 5.48 21.21
CA ARG A 369 -6.02 5.13 20.22
C ARG A 369 -5.92 6.19 19.12
N TYR A 370 -7.03 6.60 18.51
CA TYR A 370 -7.05 7.66 17.50
C TYR A 370 -6.56 8.98 18.06
N ARG A 371 -6.95 9.33 19.30
CA ARG A 371 -6.49 10.55 19.98
C ARG A 371 -4.97 10.53 20.21
N PHE A 372 -4.43 9.44 20.74
CA PHE A 372 -2.98 9.30 20.95
C PHE A 372 -2.22 9.40 19.64
N VAL A 373 -2.66 8.67 18.60
CA VAL A 373 -1.98 8.65 17.31
C VAL A 373 -2.12 9.98 16.55
N SER A 374 -3.22 10.75 16.77
CA SER A 374 -3.33 12.09 16.22
C SER A 374 -2.25 13.03 16.77
N PHE A 375 -1.96 12.98 18.07
CA PHE A 375 -0.84 13.77 18.63
C PHE A 375 0.51 13.32 18.09
N VAL A 376 0.73 12.01 17.88
CA VAL A 376 1.93 11.50 17.22
C VAL A 376 2.03 12.04 15.79
N ALA A 377 0.93 12.05 15.03
CA ALA A 377 0.91 12.61 13.68
C ALA A 377 1.26 14.11 13.66
N LEU A 378 0.76 14.87 14.63
CA LEU A 378 1.09 16.29 14.77
C LEU A 378 2.57 16.50 15.11
N ALA A 379 3.11 15.72 16.05
CA ALA A 379 4.51 15.78 16.40
C ALA A 379 5.40 15.44 15.19
N CYS A 380 5.04 14.42 14.41
CA CYS A 380 5.72 14.07 13.17
C CYS A 380 5.64 15.22 12.14
N ALA A 381 4.48 15.87 12.00
CA ALA A 381 4.34 17.03 11.11
C ALA A 381 5.30 18.16 11.48
N VAL A 382 5.43 18.47 12.78
CA VAL A 382 6.35 19.50 13.28
C VAL A 382 7.81 19.11 13.03
N ILE A 383 8.18 17.86 13.30
CA ILE A 383 9.55 17.36 13.08
C ILE A 383 9.91 17.42 11.58
N VAL A 384 9.01 16.91 10.72
CA VAL A 384 9.22 16.93 9.27
C VAL A 384 9.28 18.36 8.74
N PHE A 385 8.45 19.27 9.26
CA PHE A 385 8.50 20.70 8.93
C PHE A 385 9.86 21.31 9.27
N ALA A 386 10.37 21.05 10.47
CA ALA A 386 11.68 21.53 10.90
C ALA A 386 12.81 21.00 10.01
N ILE A 387 12.78 19.69 9.67
CA ILE A 387 13.78 19.06 8.79
C ILE A 387 13.74 19.66 7.39
N VAL A 388 12.55 19.80 6.79
CA VAL A 388 12.37 20.34 5.43
C VAL A 388 12.82 21.80 5.38
N THR A 389 12.47 22.61 6.39
CA THR A 389 12.85 24.02 6.47
C THR A 389 14.36 24.20 6.64
N TYR A 390 14.97 23.44 7.56
CA TYR A 390 16.42 23.45 7.76
C TYR A 390 17.18 23.15 6.47
N ARG A 391 16.78 22.12 5.75
CA ARG A 391 17.40 21.74 4.48
C ARG A 391 17.22 22.78 3.38
N LYS A 392 16.06 23.42 3.32
CA LYS A 392 15.79 24.47 2.36
C LYS A 392 16.66 25.70 2.60
N ASN A 393 16.87 26.06 3.87
CA ASN A 393 17.72 27.18 4.24
C ASN A 393 19.20 26.87 3.93
N ARG A 394 19.68 25.68 4.28
CA ARG A 394 21.06 25.26 3.97
C ARG A 394 21.34 25.26 2.46
N LYS A 395 20.42 24.80 1.63
CA LYS A 395 20.57 24.86 0.17
C LYS A 395 20.62 26.29 -0.38
N LYS A 396 20.01 27.27 0.30
CA LYS A 396 20.11 28.67 -0.08
C LYS A 396 21.48 29.28 0.28
N GLU A 397 22.09 28.82 1.36
CA GLU A 397 23.41 29.27 1.79
C GLU A 397 24.54 28.69 0.90
N GLU A 398 24.35 27.48 0.35
CA GLU A 398 25.33 26.81 -0.53
C GLU A 398 25.31 27.35 -1.98
N ILE A 399 24.35 28.21 -2.38
CA ILE A 399 24.32 28.91 -3.66
C ILE A 399 24.73 30.37 -3.39
N PRO A 400 26.01 30.75 -3.59
CA PRO A 400 26.41 32.15 -3.51
C PRO A 400 25.59 32.96 -4.51
N ALA A 401 25.11 34.13 -4.12
CA ALA A 401 24.49 35.08 -5.01
C ALA A 401 25.48 35.37 -6.16
N ALA A 402 25.15 34.85 -7.36
CA ALA A 402 25.85 35.17 -8.60
C ALA A 402 25.30 36.46 -9.18
#